data_6cdcfefeb5ed8f71aa78abd434532f28
#
_entry.id   6cdcfefeb5ed8f71aa78abd434532f28
#
_cell.length_a   1.000
_cell.length_b   1.000
_cell.length_c   1.000
_cell.angle_alpha   90.00
_cell.angle_beta   90.00
_cell.angle_gamma   90.00
#
_symmetry.space_group_name_H-M   'P 1'
#
loop_
_entity.id
_entity.type
_entity.pdbx_description
1 polymer ?
#
loop_
_entity_poly.entity_id
_entity_poly.type
_entity_poly.pdbx_seq_one_letter_code
_entity_poly.pdbx_strand_id
1 'polypeptide(L)'
;MTKPSRLMVAQTLGFILLVAVLLFGAAGRIDIPLFWAYLGVLAAVSVAGLFLTDEDLARERMRPGGHPPGLRLYFIFLLCVAHWTIAGLDRRFHWSDTVPLSLRIAALAVFAAGLALFIWAMHVNRFFSSVVRIQQERGHQVVTAGPYRWVRHPGYAGAIPAIVASGIALCSWLAAALGALGVPLLLWRTIIEDRTLRAELPGYPEYAQQVRWRLVPGLW
;
A
#
# COMPACT_ATOMS: atom_id res chain seq x y z
N MET A 1 22.85 -1.41 5.77
CA MET A 1 21.57 -2.15 5.69
C MET A 1 21.47 -3.04 6.92
N THR A 2 20.51 -2.83 7.80
CA THR A 2 20.25 -3.68 8.96
C THR A 2 19.66 -5.01 8.49
N LYS A 3 20.08 -6.14 9.10
CA LYS A 3 19.48 -7.45 8.80
C LYS A 3 18.04 -7.46 9.32
N PRO A 4 17.05 -7.87 8.51
CA PRO A 4 15.68 -7.94 8.99
C PRO A 4 15.56 -8.93 10.14
N SER A 5 14.73 -8.61 11.14
CA SER A 5 14.50 -9.50 12.26
C SER A 5 13.77 -10.78 11.80
N ARG A 6 13.99 -11.90 12.53
CA ARG A 6 13.29 -13.16 12.23
C ARG A 6 11.76 -12.99 12.25
N LEU A 7 11.26 -12.12 13.12
CA LEU A 7 9.84 -11.83 13.22
C LEU A 7 9.32 -11.13 11.95
N MET A 8 10.03 -10.11 11.44
CA MET A 8 9.65 -9.43 10.20
C MET A 8 9.62 -10.39 9.01
N VAL A 9 10.62 -11.27 8.91
CA VAL A 9 10.65 -12.32 7.86
C VAL A 9 9.45 -13.24 7.99
N ALA A 10 9.17 -13.77 9.18
CA ALA A 10 8.04 -14.66 9.42
C ALA A 10 6.69 -13.99 9.10
N GLN A 11 6.51 -12.72 9.47
CA GLN A 11 5.30 -11.95 9.15
C GLN A 11 5.14 -11.74 7.64
N THR A 12 6.22 -11.44 6.92
CA THR A 12 6.20 -11.28 5.46
C THR A 12 5.85 -12.59 4.76
N LEU A 13 6.47 -13.70 5.16
CA LEU A 13 6.16 -15.02 4.60
C LEU A 13 4.72 -15.44 4.92
N GLY A 14 4.27 -15.22 6.15
CA GLY A 14 2.89 -15.47 6.57
C GLY A 14 1.86 -14.65 5.78
N PHE A 15 2.18 -13.38 5.48
CA PHE A 15 1.33 -12.52 4.65
C PHE A 15 1.23 -13.03 3.21
N ILE A 16 2.37 -13.38 2.57
CA ILE A 16 2.38 -13.91 1.21
C ILE A 16 1.61 -15.24 1.14
N LEU A 17 1.81 -16.11 2.12
CA LEU A 17 1.09 -17.39 2.24
C LEU A 17 -0.41 -17.16 2.41
N LEU A 18 -0.82 -16.22 3.27
CA LEU A 18 -2.23 -15.85 3.45
C LEU A 18 -2.87 -15.43 2.13
N VAL A 19 -2.21 -14.52 1.38
CA VAL A 19 -2.73 -14.08 0.08
C VAL A 19 -2.85 -15.24 -0.90
N ALA A 20 -1.84 -16.13 -0.97
CA ALA A 20 -1.87 -17.32 -1.82
C ALA A 20 -3.04 -18.24 -1.45
N VAL A 21 -3.23 -18.52 -0.16
CA VAL A 21 -4.34 -19.36 0.35
C VAL A 21 -5.70 -18.74 0.01
N LEU A 22 -5.86 -17.42 0.18
CA LEU A 22 -7.11 -16.72 -0.13
C LEU A 22 -7.41 -16.78 -1.64
N LEU A 23 -6.42 -16.51 -2.49
CA LEU A 23 -6.60 -16.52 -3.95
C LEU A 23 -6.86 -17.91 -4.49
N PHE A 24 -5.97 -18.86 -4.25
CA PHE A 24 -6.05 -20.20 -4.81
C PHE A 24 -7.10 -21.07 -4.09
N GLY A 25 -7.26 -20.91 -2.78
CA GLY A 25 -8.29 -21.61 -2.00
C GLY A 25 -9.69 -21.23 -2.46
N ALA A 26 -9.96 -19.93 -2.65
CA ALA A 26 -11.24 -19.46 -3.16
C ALA A 26 -11.44 -19.84 -4.65
N ALA A 27 -10.39 -19.79 -5.48
CA ALA A 27 -10.46 -20.22 -6.87
C ALA A 27 -10.63 -21.75 -7.03
N GLY A 28 -10.25 -22.54 -6.02
CA GLY A 28 -10.30 -24.00 -6.05
C GLY A 28 -9.32 -24.65 -7.03
N ARG A 29 -8.32 -23.91 -7.51
CA ARG A 29 -7.31 -24.37 -8.48
C ARG A 29 -6.05 -23.50 -8.40
N ILE A 30 -4.90 -24.08 -8.73
CA ILE A 30 -3.58 -23.43 -8.63
C ILE A 30 -2.93 -23.10 -9.99
N ASP A 31 -3.52 -23.53 -11.09
CA ASP A 31 -3.03 -23.38 -12.46
C ASP A 31 -3.49 -22.03 -13.10
N ILE A 32 -3.34 -20.92 -12.36
CA ILE A 32 -3.69 -19.58 -12.79
C ILE A 32 -2.40 -18.75 -12.89
N PRO A 33 -1.77 -18.62 -14.07
CA PRO A 33 -0.46 -17.98 -14.23
C PRO A 33 -0.40 -16.54 -13.69
N LEU A 34 -1.46 -15.76 -13.88
CA LEU A 34 -1.51 -14.38 -13.40
C LEU A 34 -1.60 -14.26 -11.89
N PHE A 35 -2.15 -15.24 -11.17
CA PHE A 35 -2.10 -15.26 -9.71
C PHE A 35 -0.67 -15.48 -9.22
N TRP A 36 0.09 -16.35 -9.89
CA TRP A 36 1.51 -16.53 -9.58
C TRP A 36 2.34 -15.28 -9.91
N ALA A 37 2.07 -14.62 -11.05
CA ALA A 37 2.72 -13.35 -11.39
C ALA A 37 2.39 -12.25 -10.36
N TYR A 38 1.14 -12.13 -9.94
CA TYR A 38 0.71 -11.20 -8.89
C TYR A 38 1.43 -11.48 -7.55
N LEU A 39 1.46 -12.74 -7.12
CA LEU A 39 2.18 -13.15 -5.90
C LEU A 39 3.69 -12.91 -6.03
N GLY A 40 4.27 -13.11 -7.21
CA GLY A 40 5.67 -12.80 -7.49
C GLY A 40 5.98 -11.32 -7.31
N VAL A 41 5.14 -10.42 -7.84
CA VAL A 41 5.24 -8.97 -7.63
C VAL A 41 5.11 -8.64 -6.15
N LEU A 42 4.08 -9.17 -5.48
CA LEU A 42 3.85 -8.93 -4.06
C LEU A 42 5.02 -9.40 -3.20
N ALA A 43 5.55 -10.59 -3.48
CA ALA A 43 6.71 -11.15 -2.80
C ALA A 43 7.97 -10.30 -3.02
N ALA A 44 8.26 -9.92 -4.26
CA ALA A 44 9.43 -9.10 -4.59
C ALA A 44 9.40 -7.75 -3.86
N VAL A 45 8.24 -7.06 -3.89
CA VAL A 45 8.07 -5.77 -3.20
C VAL A 45 8.12 -5.94 -1.68
N SER A 46 7.52 -6.99 -1.13
CA SER A 46 7.55 -7.28 0.32
C SER A 46 8.97 -7.59 0.80
N VAL A 47 9.70 -8.39 0.03
CA VAL A 47 11.12 -8.69 0.33
C VAL A 47 11.97 -7.43 0.23
N ALA A 48 11.79 -6.60 -0.82
CA ALA A 48 12.47 -5.30 -0.89
C ALA A 48 12.15 -4.45 0.34
N GLY A 49 10.89 -4.40 0.76
CA GLY A 49 10.46 -3.70 1.97
C GLY A 49 11.19 -4.16 3.24
N LEU A 50 11.46 -5.46 3.39
CA LEU A 50 12.22 -5.99 4.53
C LEU A 50 13.64 -5.41 4.64
N PHE A 51 14.31 -5.19 3.52
CA PHE A 51 15.68 -4.65 3.48
C PHE A 51 15.72 -3.13 3.49
N LEU A 52 14.64 -2.47 3.08
CA LEU A 52 14.54 -1.02 2.97
C LEU A 52 13.88 -0.35 4.18
N THR A 53 13.25 -1.13 5.08
CA THR A 53 12.60 -0.63 6.30
C THR A 53 13.49 -0.94 7.51
N ASP A 54 13.82 0.08 8.30
CA ASP A 54 14.52 -0.15 9.57
C ASP A 54 13.56 -0.63 10.68
N GLU A 55 14.12 -1.16 11.76
CA GLU A 55 13.33 -1.72 12.88
C GLU A 55 12.51 -0.64 13.61
N ASP A 56 13.00 0.60 13.67
CA ASP A 56 12.29 1.71 14.32
C ASP A 56 11.03 2.08 13.54
N LEU A 57 11.13 2.18 12.20
CA LEU A 57 9.99 2.41 11.34
C LEU A 57 9.01 1.22 11.36
N ALA A 58 9.52 -0.02 11.33
CA ALA A 58 8.69 -1.21 11.41
C ALA A 58 7.88 -1.24 12.72
N ARG A 59 8.52 -0.90 13.85
CA ARG A 59 7.87 -0.80 15.16
C ARG A 59 6.80 0.28 15.20
N GLU A 60 7.10 1.48 14.69
CA GLU A 60 6.14 2.58 14.59
C GLU A 60 4.92 2.20 13.75
N ARG A 61 5.10 1.48 12.65
CA ARG A 61 3.99 1.06 11.79
C ARG A 61 3.10 0.00 12.43
N MET A 62 3.69 -0.89 13.23
CA MET A 62 2.95 -1.96 13.93
C MET A 62 2.26 -1.45 15.21
N ARG A 63 2.89 -0.51 15.92
CA ARG A 63 2.40 0.06 17.17
C ARG A 63 2.65 1.56 17.22
N PRO A 64 1.86 2.36 16.49
CA PRO A 64 2.05 3.81 16.41
C PRO A 64 1.99 4.47 17.78
N GLY A 65 3.07 5.18 18.17
CA GLY A 65 3.17 5.77 19.50
C GLY A 65 3.16 4.76 20.65
N GLY A 66 3.47 3.47 20.37
CA GLY A 66 3.44 2.40 21.37
C GLY A 66 2.04 1.78 21.62
N HIS A 67 0.99 2.30 20.98
CA HIS A 67 -0.38 1.79 21.14
C HIS A 67 -0.67 0.59 20.25
N PRO A 68 -1.56 -0.34 20.68
CA PRO A 68 -2.02 -1.43 19.85
C PRO A 68 -2.79 -0.91 18.61
N PRO A 69 -2.86 -1.71 17.53
CA PRO A 69 -3.65 -1.36 16.35
C PRO A 69 -5.12 -1.11 16.72
N GLY A 70 -5.65 0.04 16.33
CA GLY A 70 -7.06 0.36 16.54
C GLY A 70 -7.99 -0.45 15.63
N LEU A 71 -9.29 -0.47 15.95
CA LEU A 71 -10.36 -1.14 15.19
C LEU A 71 -10.30 -0.86 13.68
N ARG A 72 -9.83 0.31 13.28
CA ARG A 72 -9.65 0.72 11.89
C ARG A 72 -8.70 -0.18 11.11
N LEU A 73 -7.59 -0.62 11.73
CA LEU A 73 -6.62 -1.53 11.09
C LEU A 73 -7.22 -2.93 10.88
N TYR A 74 -8.04 -3.41 11.80
CA TYR A 74 -8.79 -4.66 11.61
C TYR A 74 -9.79 -4.55 10.47
N PHE A 75 -10.48 -3.42 10.34
CA PHE A 75 -11.40 -3.19 9.22
C PHE A 75 -10.67 -3.20 7.87
N ILE A 76 -9.52 -2.52 7.77
CA ILE A 76 -8.68 -2.54 6.56
C ILE A 76 -8.21 -3.97 6.25
N PHE A 77 -7.79 -4.72 7.27
CA PHE A 77 -7.40 -6.12 7.10
C PHE A 77 -8.56 -6.97 6.54
N LEU A 78 -9.77 -6.82 7.07
CA LEU A 78 -10.96 -7.53 6.56
C LEU A 78 -11.27 -7.16 5.10
N LEU A 79 -11.13 -5.89 4.73
CA LEU A 79 -11.30 -5.47 3.33
C LEU A 79 -10.25 -6.10 2.41
N CYS A 80 -9.01 -6.22 2.86
CA CYS A 80 -7.95 -6.90 2.10
C CYS A 80 -8.27 -8.40 1.95
N VAL A 81 -8.68 -9.08 3.03
CA VAL A 81 -9.11 -10.49 2.98
C VAL A 81 -10.28 -10.67 2.01
N ALA A 82 -11.30 -9.81 2.09
CA ALA A 82 -12.43 -9.83 1.17
C ALA A 82 -11.99 -9.62 -0.28
N HIS A 83 -11.07 -8.68 -0.55
CA HIS A 83 -10.55 -8.38 -1.88
C HIS A 83 -9.94 -9.62 -2.56
N TRP A 84 -9.02 -10.32 -1.88
CA TRP A 84 -8.37 -11.51 -2.45
C TRP A 84 -9.32 -12.71 -2.52
N THR A 85 -10.20 -12.87 -1.53
CA THR A 85 -11.22 -13.93 -1.56
C THR A 85 -12.20 -13.75 -2.72
N ILE A 86 -12.71 -12.53 -2.91
CA ILE A 86 -13.61 -12.18 -4.02
C ILE A 86 -12.91 -12.42 -5.36
N ALA A 87 -11.64 -12.00 -5.51
CA ALA A 87 -10.90 -12.25 -6.74
C ALA A 87 -10.74 -13.75 -7.04
N GLY A 88 -10.50 -14.59 -6.02
CA GLY A 88 -10.46 -16.03 -6.17
C GLY A 88 -11.81 -16.63 -6.55
N LEU A 89 -12.90 -16.22 -5.87
CA LEU A 89 -14.27 -16.67 -6.18
C LEU A 89 -14.70 -16.23 -7.57
N ASP A 90 -14.39 -14.99 -7.94
CA ASP A 90 -14.68 -14.45 -9.27
C ASP A 90 -14.03 -15.32 -10.37
N ARG A 91 -12.79 -15.73 -10.16
CA ARG A 91 -12.09 -16.64 -11.07
C ARG A 91 -12.70 -18.05 -11.09
N ARG A 92 -13.25 -18.52 -9.97
CA ARG A 92 -13.94 -19.82 -9.88
C ARG A 92 -15.27 -19.83 -10.60
N PHE A 93 -16.05 -18.77 -10.43
CA PHE A 93 -17.42 -18.67 -10.93
C PHE A 93 -17.54 -17.87 -12.24
N HIS A 94 -16.43 -17.40 -12.80
CA HIS A 94 -16.36 -16.71 -14.09
C HIS A 94 -17.19 -15.41 -14.19
N TRP A 95 -17.32 -14.68 -13.09
CA TRP A 95 -18.12 -13.43 -13.05
C TRP A 95 -17.51 -12.31 -13.89
N SER A 96 -16.17 -12.26 -14.04
CA SER A 96 -15.43 -11.19 -14.70
C SER A 96 -14.55 -11.65 -15.88
N ASP A 97 -14.95 -12.71 -16.59
CA ASP A 97 -14.18 -13.25 -17.75
C ASP A 97 -14.02 -12.25 -18.90
N THR A 98 -14.76 -11.14 -18.87
CA THR A 98 -14.68 -10.04 -19.83
C THR A 98 -13.43 -9.17 -19.70
N VAL A 99 -12.63 -9.31 -18.62
CA VAL A 99 -11.38 -8.53 -18.45
C VAL A 99 -10.33 -9.05 -19.44
N PRO A 100 -9.92 -8.26 -20.47
CA PRO A 100 -8.99 -8.74 -21.47
C PRO A 100 -7.58 -8.91 -20.88
N LEU A 101 -6.80 -9.86 -21.44
CA LEU A 101 -5.45 -10.17 -20.94
C LEU A 101 -4.52 -8.96 -20.94
N SER A 102 -4.60 -8.13 -21.99
CA SER A 102 -3.80 -6.90 -22.09
C SER A 102 -4.06 -5.95 -20.93
N LEU A 103 -5.32 -5.77 -20.54
CA LEU A 103 -5.69 -4.93 -19.42
C LEU A 103 -5.20 -5.52 -18.06
N ARG A 104 -5.26 -6.85 -17.91
CA ARG A 104 -4.73 -7.53 -16.72
C ARG A 104 -3.20 -7.33 -16.58
N ILE A 105 -2.47 -7.44 -17.69
CA ILE A 105 -1.02 -7.22 -17.72
C ILE A 105 -0.69 -5.75 -17.41
N ALA A 106 -1.39 -4.81 -18.04
CA ALA A 106 -1.23 -3.38 -17.75
C ALA A 106 -1.54 -3.06 -16.28
N ALA A 107 -2.62 -3.62 -15.73
CA ALA A 107 -2.99 -3.47 -14.34
C ALA A 107 -1.93 -4.07 -13.39
N LEU A 108 -1.35 -5.22 -13.73
CA LEU A 108 -0.25 -5.81 -12.95
C LEU A 108 0.98 -4.89 -12.93
N ALA A 109 1.30 -4.24 -14.04
CA ALA A 109 2.38 -3.27 -14.12
C ALA A 109 2.08 -2.01 -13.26
N VAL A 110 0.85 -1.49 -13.30
CA VAL A 110 0.41 -0.38 -12.45
C VAL A 110 0.45 -0.76 -10.97
N PHE A 111 0.00 -1.96 -10.62
CA PHE A 111 0.09 -2.50 -9.27
C PHE A 111 1.54 -2.56 -8.78
N ALA A 112 2.45 -3.13 -9.59
CA ALA A 112 3.87 -3.21 -9.26
C ALA A 112 4.52 -1.83 -9.08
N ALA A 113 4.26 -0.90 -10.01
CA ALA A 113 4.79 0.47 -9.95
C ALA A 113 4.26 1.24 -8.74
N GLY A 114 2.97 1.10 -8.43
CA GLY A 114 2.35 1.72 -7.26
C GLY A 114 2.91 1.21 -5.95
N LEU A 115 3.12 -0.11 -5.82
CA LEU A 115 3.77 -0.70 -4.64
C LEU A 115 5.24 -0.29 -4.52
N ALA A 116 5.97 -0.24 -5.64
CA ALA A 116 7.35 0.22 -5.66
C ALA A 116 7.47 1.69 -5.19
N LEU A 117 6.56 2.57 -5.66
CA LEU A 117 6.50 3.95 -5.20
C LEU A 117 6.16 4.04 -3.70
N PHE A 118 5.24 3.21 -3.22
CA PHE A 118 4.88 3.13 -1.81
C PHE A 118 6.09 2.75 -0.94
N ILE A 119 6.82 1.70 -1.32
CA ILE A 119 8.03 1.25 -0.59
C ILE A 119 9.13 2.31 -0.67
N TRP A 120 9.33 2.95 -1.82
CA TRP A 120 10.30 4.04 -1.95
C TRP A 120 9.96 5.22 -1.04
N ALA A 121 8.69 5.64 -1.01
CA ALA A 121 8.24 6.69 -0.10
C ALA A 121 8.47 6.33 1.37
N MET A 122 8.16 5.08 1.74
CA MET A 122 8.36 4.56 3.08
C MET A 122 9.85 4.47 3.47
N HIS A 123 10.71 4.03 2.55
CA HIS A 123 12.15 3.93 2.77
C HIS A 123 12.80 5.29 3.04
N VAL A 124 12.39 6.32 2.30
CA VAL A 124 12.96 7.68 2.42
C VAL A 124 12.44 8.39 3.67
N ASN A 125 11.23 8.06 4.14
CA ASN A 125 10.58 8.77 5.25
C ASN A 125 10.51 7.90 6.51
N ARG A 126 11.44 8.11 7.43
CA ARG A 126 11.45 7.41 8.74
C ARG A 126 10.22 7.69 9.62
N PHE A 127 9.40 8.69 9.28
CA PHE A 127 8.17 9.06 9.99
C PHE A 127 6.91 8.52 9.32
N PHE A 128 7.05 7.60 8.35
CA PHE A 128 5.95 7.02 7.60
C PHE A 128 5.09 6.10 8.49
N SER A 129 4.10 6.68 9.19
CA SER A 129 3.26 5.99 10.16
C SER A 129 1.96 5.42 9.57
N SER A 130 1.39 4.42 10.22
CA SER A 130 0.06 3.91 9.92
C SER A 130 -1.07 4.80 10.45
N VAL A 131 -0.77 5.79 11.31
CA VAL A 131 -1.70 6.79 11.83
C VAL A 131 -1.22 8.21 11.55
N VAL A 132 -2.13 9.17 11.49
CA VAL A 132 -1.81 10.58 11.35
C VAL A 132 -1.45 11.13 12.73
N ARG A 133 -0.19 11.49 12.94
CA ARG A 133 0.32 12.12 14.16
C ARG A 133 1.66 12.80 13.93
N ILE A 134 1.99 13.79 14.74
CA ILE A 134 3.35 14.31 14.84
C ILE A 134 4.13 13.47 15.85
N GLN A 135 5.29 12.98 15.44
CA GLN A 135 6.14 12.05 16.21
C GLN A 135 7.26 12.84 16.92
N GLN A 136 6.86 13.73 17.84
CA GLN A 136 7.82 14.62 18.54
C GLN A 136 8.92 13.83 19.25
N GLU A 137 8.58 12.69 19.85
CA GLU A 137 9.50 11.79 20.54
C GLU A 137 10.55 11.15 19.62
N ARG A 138 10.31 11.16 18.29
CA ARG A 138 11.23 10.68 17.25
C ARG A 138 11.92 11.83 16.49
N GLY A 139 11.73 13.08 16.95
CA GLY A 139 12.25 14.28 16.29
C GLY A 139 11.69 14.47 14.88
N HIS A 140 10.34 14.44 14.75
CA HIS A 140 9.66 14.56 13.46
C HIS A 140 10.05 15.84 12.74
N GLN A 141 10.55 15.68 11.53
CA GLN A 141 10.94 16.76 10.64
C GLN A 141 10.44 16.52 9.22
N VAL A 142 10.39 17.57 8.43
CA VAL A 142 9.95 17.51 7.03
C VAL A 142 10.92 16.69 6.19
N VAL A 143 10.40 15.71 5.46
CA VAL A 143 11.17 14.91 4.50
C VAL A 143 10.94 15.46 3.11
N THR A 144 12.04 15.86 2.44
CA THR A 144 12.02 16.46 1.10
C THR A 144 12.73 15.62 0.05
N ALA A 145 13.33 14.48 0.44
CA ALA A 145 14.15 13.64 -0.42
C ALA A 145 13.29 12.63 -1.23
N GLY A 146 13.92 12.02 -2.23
CA GLY A 146 13.29 10.98 -3.05
C GLY A 146 11.99 11.46 -3.72
N PRO A 147 10.89 10.69 -3.63
CA PRO A 147 9.63 11.02 -4.29
C PRO A 147 8.92 12.23 -3.67
N TYR A 148 9.30 12.63 -2.43
CA TYR A 148 8.79 13.83 -1.76
C TYR A 148 9.22 15.14 -2.43
N ARG A 149 10.16 15.09 -3.39
CA ARG A 149 10.50 16.24 -4.23
C ARG A 149 9.44 16.63 -5.25
N TRP A 150 8.57 15.68 -5.60
CA TRP A 150 7.56 15.88 -6.65
C TRP A 150 6.14 16.02 -6.10
N VAL A 151 5.83 15.22 -5.08
CA VAL A 151 4.51 15.23 -4.43
C VAL A 151 4.68 15.05 -2.92
N ARG A 152 3.74 15.62 -2.14
CA ARG A 152 3.83 15.58 -0.68
C ARG A 152 3.46 14.24 -0.08
N HIS A 153 2.63 13.45 -0.75
CA HIS A 153 2.14 12.16 -0.27
C HIS A 153 2.37 11.02 -1.27
N PRO A 154 3.63 10.73 -1.63
CA PRO A 154 3.95 9.73 -2.66
C PRO A 154 3.50 8.32 -2.30
N GLY A 155 3.41 7.99 -1.00
CA GLY A 155 2.87 6.70 -0.57
C GLY A 155 1.41 6.52 -0.99
N TYR A 156 0.57 7.54 -0.84
CA TYR A 156 -0.82 7.48 -1.32
C TYR A 156 -0.92 7.57 -2.85
N ALA A 157 -0.03 8.33 -3.49
CA ALA A 157 0.04 8.39 -4.95
C ALA A 157 0.31 7.01 -5.58
N GLY A 158 1.09 6.16 -4.91
CA GLY A 158 1.32 4.77 -5.31
C GLY A 158 0.17 3.83 -4.90
N ALA A 159 -0.32 3.96 -3.67
CA ALA A 159 -1.32 3.03 -3.12
C ALA A 159 -2.69 3.12 -3.83
N ILE A 160 -3.14 4.34 -4.17
CA ILE A 160 -4.45 4.56 -4.79
C ILE A 160 -4.60 3.82 -6.13
N PRO A 161 -3.73 4.01 -7.13
CA PRO A 161 -3.84 3.24 -8.36
C PRO A 161 -3.58 1.75 -8.16
N ALA A 162 -2.67 1.37 -7.24
CA ALA A 162 -2.35 -0.03 -6.98
C ALA A 162 -3.55 -0.82 -6.45
N ILE A 163 -4.35 -0.25 -5.54
CA ILE A 163 -5.48 -0.97 -4.93
C ILE A 163 -6.57 -1.31 -5.96
N VAL A 164 -6.82 -0.41 -6.92
CA VAL A 164 -7.78 -0.66 -8.01
C VAL A 164 -7.19 -1.62 -9.04
N ALA A 165 -5.95 -1.36 -9.46
CA ALA A 165 -5.25 -2.19 -10.44
C ALA A 165 -5.07 -3.64 -9.95
N SER A 166 -4.93 -3.85 -8.64
CA SER A 166 -4.87 -5.19 -8.03
C SER A 166 -6.05 -6.07 -8.44
N GLY A 167 -7.29 -5.59 -8.31
CA GLY A 167 -8.47 -6.35 -8.70
C GLY A 167 -8.54 -6.67 -10.18
N ILE A 168 -8.18 -5.69 -11.05
CA ILE A 168 -8.15 -5.87 -12.50
C ILE A 168 -7.07 -6.90 -12.89
N ALA A 169 -5.88 -6.83 -12.29
CA ALA A 169 -4.78 -7.78 -12.52
C ALA A 169 -5.18 -9.22 -12.15
N LEU A 170 -6.01 -9.38 -11.10
CA LEU A 170 -6.57 -10.65 -10.67
C LEU A 170 -7.79 -11.10 -11.49
N CYS A 171 -8.14 -10.39 -12.59
CA CYS A 171 -9.31 -10.69 -13.42
C CYS A 171 -10.64 -10.59 -12.66
N SER A 172 -10.81 -9.56 -11.81
CA SER A 172 -12.03 -9.37 -11.03
C SER A 172 -12.46 -7.90 -11.02
N TRP A 173 -13.58 -7.61 -11.69
CA TRP A 173 -14.23 -6.30 -11.60
C TRP A 173 -14.76 -6.02 -10.18
N LEU A 174 -15.25 -7.06 -9.48
CA LEU A 174 -15.74 -6.92 -8.12
C LEU A 174 -14.63 -6.58 -7.13
N ALA A 175 -13.47 -7.24 -7.24
CA ALA A 175 -12.30 -6.89 -6.42
C ALA A 175 -11.79 -5.48 -6.77
N ALA A 176 -11.78 -5.09 -8.05
CA ALA A 176 -11.43 -3.72 -8.46
C ALA A 176 -12.40 -2.68 -7.89
N ALA A 177 -13.72 -2.96 -7.93
CA ALA A 177 -14.73 -2.09 -7.33
C ALA A 177 -14.55 -1.97 -5.81
N LEU A 178 -14.27 -3.07 -5.11
CA LEU A 178 -13.96 -3.04 -3.67
C LEU A 178 -12.70 -2.19 -3.39
N GLY A 179 -11.66 -2.32 -4.23
CA GLY A 179 -10.49 -1.44 -4.16
C GLY A 179 -10.83 0.02 -4.38
N ALA A 180 -11.68 0.31 -5.38
CA ALA A 180 -12.12 1.66 -5.69
C ALA A 180 -12.93 2.30 -4.54
N LEU A 181 -13.70 1.52 -3.78
CA LEU A 181 -14.38 2.00 -2.57
C LEU A 181 -13.40 2.46 -1.48
N GLY A 182 -12.16 1.97 -1.48
CA GLY A 182 -11.10 2.42 -0.58
C GLY A 182 -10.48 3.77 -0.98
N VAL A 183 -10.62 4.20 -2.24
CA VAL A 183 -10.00 5.44 -2.74
C VAL A 183 -10.47 6.69 -1.99
N PRO A 184 -11.78 6.94 -1.78
CA PRO A 184 -12.24 8.09 -1.01
C PRO A 184 -11.65 8.16 0.41
N LEU A 185 -11.45 7.01 1.07
CA LEU A 185 -10.84 6.94 2.40
C LEU A 185 -9.37 7.37 2.36
N LEU A 186 -8.62 6.95 1.33
CA LEU A 186 -7.22 7.36 1.16
C LEU A 186 -7.09 8.85 0.81
N LEU A 187 -7.97 9.37 -0.03
CA LEU A 187 -8.04 10.81 -0.36
C LEU A 187 -8.36 11.64 0.89
N TRP A 188 -9.37 11.24 1.65
CA TRP A 188 -9.74 11.90 2.90
C TRP A 188 -8.58 11.86 3.91
N ARG A 189 -7.92 10.72 4.05
CA ARG A 189 -6.74 10.57 4.90
C ARG A 189 -5.61 11.50 4.46
N THR A 190 -5.34 11.59 3.16
CA THR A 190 -4.34 12.51 2.60
C THR A 190 -4.64 13.96 3.00
N ILE A 191 -5.91 14.38 2.92
CA ILE A 191 -6.34 15.74 3.30
C ILE A 191 -6.10 16.01 4.78
N ILE A 192 -6.47 15.06 5.65
CA ILE A 192 -6.29 15.21 7.11
C ILE A 192 -4.80 15.27 7.43
N GLU A 193 -4.00 14.36 6.88
CA GLU A 193 -2.56 14.32 7.11
C GLU A 193 -1.88 15.62 6.66
N ASP A 194 -2.18 16.10 5.44
CA ASP A 194 -1.64 17.38 4.92
C ASP A 194 -2.02 18.57 5.81
N ARG A 195 -3.26 18.57 6.34
CA ARG A 195 -3.72 19.63 7.28
C ARG A 195 -2.99 19.55 8.62
N THR A 196 -2.86 18.37 9.21
CA THR A 196 -2.15 18.18 10.49
C THR A 196 -0.69 18.60 10.35
N LEU A 197 0.00 18.14 9.28
CA LEU A 197 1.40 18.48 9.03
C LEU A 197 1.58 20.01 8.83
N ARG A 198 0.66 20.67 8.13
CA ARG A 198 0.70 22.13 7.96
C ARG A 198 0.49 22.90 9.26
N ALA A 199 -0.34 22.38 10.15
CA ALA A 199 -0.67 23.05 11.41
C ALA A 199 0.38 22.83 12.50
N GLU A 200 1.01 21.65 12.52
CA GLU A 200 1.75 21.17 13.69
C GLU A 200 3.24 20.86 13.42
N LEU A 201 3.66 20.67 12.14
CA LEU A 201 5.04 20.33 11.83
C LEU A 201 5.82 21.57 11.35
N PRO A 202 6.80 22.07 12.11
CA PRO A 202 7.62 23.21 11.69
C PRO A 202 8.32 22.96 10.34
N GLY A 203 8.30 23.94 9.45
CA GLY A 203 8.89 23.88 8.12
C GLY A 203 8.04 23.21 7.05
N TYR A 204 6.89 22.58 7.43
CA TYR A 204 6.01 21.95 6.45
C TYR A 204 5.22 22.97 5.59
N PRO A 205 4.77 24.13 6.11
CA PRO A 205 4.15 25.18 5.29
C PRO A 205 5.05 25.65 4.14
N GLU A 206 6.34 25.85 4.41
CA GLU A 206 7.35 26.28 3.44
C GLU A 206 7.62 25.20 2.40
N TYR A 207 7.76 23.94 2.84
CA TYR A 207 7.85 22.78 1.95
C TYR A 207 6.62 22.68 1.03
N ALA A 208 5.44 22.90 1.56
CA ALA A 208 4.20 22.79 0.78
C ALA A 208 4.01 23.96 -0.22
N GLN A 209 4.74 25.07 -0.08
CA GLN A 209 4.83 26.12 -1.11
C GLN A 209 5.74 25.70 -2.26
N GLN A 210 6.83 24.98 -1.95
CA GLN A 210 7.78 24.47 -2.95
C GLN A 210 7.22 23.26 -3.70
N VAL A 211 6.67 22.29 -2.98
CA VAL A 211 6.04 21.08 -3.54
C VAL A 211 4.52 21.23 -3.47
N ARG A 212 3.94 21.81 -4.53
CA ARG A 212 2.52 22.20 -4.56
C ARG A 212 1.55 21.02 -4.61
N TRP A 213 1.97 19.88 -5.17
CA TRP A 213 1.11 18.76 -5.47
C TRP A 213 1.02 17.77 -4.31
N ARG A 214 -0.18 17.34 -3.95
CA ARG A 214 -0.36 16.30 -2.93
C ARG A 214 -0.06 14.90 -3.45
N LEU A 215 -0.68 14.53 -4.58
CA LEU A 215 -0.59 13.18 -5.17
C LEU A 215 -0.13 13.16 -6.61
N VAL A 216 -0.68 14.03 -7.46
CA VAL A 216 -0.45 14.00 -8.90
C VAL A 216 0.04 15.37 -9.37
N PRO A 217 1.26 15.45 -9.93
CA PRO A 217 1.78 16.69 -10.49
C PRO A 217 0.84 17.26 -11.55
N GLY A 218 0.54 18.55 -11.45
CA GLY A 218 -0.36 19.24 -12.37
C GLY A 218 -1.85 19.11 -12.08
N LEU A 219 -2.27 18.20 -11.18
CA LEU A 219 -3.68 17.97 -10.93
C LEU A 219 -4.10 18.27 -9.49
N TRP A 220 -3.41 17.72 -8.48
CA TRP A 220 -3.82 17.88 -7.06
C TRP A 220 -2.68 17.61 -6.06
#